data_d3a0efd5e5ef12d8414184392e4652c4
#
_entry.id   d3a0efd5e5ef12d8414184392e4652c4
#
_cell.length_a   1.000
_cell.length_b   1.000
_cell.length_c   1.000
_cell.angle_alpha   90.00
_cell.angle_beta   90.00
_cell.angle_gamma   90.00
#
_symmetry.space_group_name_H-M   'P 1'
#
loop_
_entity.id
_entity.type
_entity.pdbx_description
1 polymer ?
#
loop_
_entity_poly.entity_id
_entity_poly.type
_entity_poly.pdbx_seq_one_letter_code
_entity_poly.pdbx_strand_id
1 'polypeptide(L)'
;MGRNSPSITFQTVWLLTARLVAFFMTLVLPVTLVRIFDKTDIGVYRQIFLVIGTACSVLPMGFTLSAFYYLPRETTRRNLIVINIVIFLALVGMLCGGAIALFPQILSVIVNNAALNRYAGWIGLTIFLWLFSGMLENIATANEDVRSSAAFIVFAQISKTVIILAFALIFRSIIALLYAAVLQGTVESLMLLWYLRKAFPGFWRRFDFSVFREQTSYVAPLGLAGFAYTAQCDLHSYIVAEHFSVEDYAIYSIGSGQLPLINTMRDALVSVLLARISSLQQRGETDEIRVLMLRAVRKLSAMYIPVAVCLFVLGREFLITVYTAKFVSSLPFLMLNALLLPLSGMITDPVLRAYAAYRYVTLKVRLAMLVVLVILALSSIHYLGMIGVMASYVFCVTAERLLLFRLTMRILNATWSDWKLVRDVWKYLAAAVIAGLAVLGLKVALPDARPQLILCLGAALFSIIYMVTVNVSGAIEDDERRMINRVTARYLRLNVFRVAD
;
A
#
# COMPACT_ATOMS: atom_id res chain seq x y z
N MET A 1 -36.36 -15.81 -4.49
CA MET A 1 -36.47 -14.78 -3.47
C MET A 1 -35.38 -13.75 -3.77
N GLY A 2 -35.77 -12.58 -4.33
CA GLY A 2 -34.83 -11.52 -4.73
C GLY A 2 -34.16 -10.93 -3.50
N ARG A 3 -32.87 -11.18 -3.34
CA ARG A 3 -32.04 -10.38 -2.41
C ARG A 3 -32.00 -8.96 -2.97
N ASN A 4 -32.65 -8.00 -2.28
CA ASN A 4 -32.38 -6.57 -2.50
C ASN A 4 -30.89 -6.33 -2.29
N SER A 5 -30.10 -6.43 -3.35
CA SER A 5 -28.68 -6.08 -3.29
C SER A 5 -28.59 -4.60 -2.90
N PRO A 6 -27.89 -4.24 -1.83
CA PRO A 6 -27.73 -2.85 -1.45
C PRO A 6 -27.09 -2.10 -2.62
N SER A 7 -27.45 -0.82 -2.79
CA SER A 7 -26.93 0.01 -3.89
C SER A 7 -25.40 -0.02 -3.91
N ILE A 8 -24.80 -0.01 -5.09
CA ILE A 8 -23.34 0.02 -5.28
C ILE A 8 -22.69 1.12 -4.44
N THR A 9 -23.33 2.28 -4.36
CA THR A 9 -22.89 3.41 -3.52
C THR A 9 -22.81 3.04 -2.05
N PHE A 10 -23.80 2.34 -1.51
CA PHE A 10 -23.80 1.90 -0.11
C PHE A 10 -22.68 0.89 0.16
N GLN A 11 -22.45 -0.05 -0.75
CA GLN A 11 -21.37 -1.03 -0.66
C GLN A 11 -20.00 -0.36 -0.65
N THR A 12 -19.79 0.62 -1.55
CA THR A 12 -18.54 1.38 -1.64
C THR A 12 -18.27 2.17 -0.37
N VAL A 13 -19.28 2.85 0.18
CA VAL A 13 -19.15 3.61 1.43
C VAL A 13 -18.76 2.71 2.60
N TRP A 14 -19.37 1.53 2.74
CA TRP A 14 -19.05 0.57 3.79
C TRP A 14 -17.60 0.09 3.72
N LEU A 15 -17.14 -0.30 2.53
CA LEU A 15 -15.75 -0.74 2.33
C LEU A 15 -14.74 0.38 2.58
N LEU A 16 -15.03 1.60 2.12
CA LEU A 16 -14.16 2.75 2.38
C LEU A 16 -14.08 3.06 3.87
N THR A 17 -15.20 3.05 4.58
CA THR A 17 -15.22 3.28 6.03
C THR A 17 -14.42 2.20 6.77
N ALA A 18 -14.61 0.93 6.41
CA ALA A 18 -13.85 -0.19 6.97
C ALA A 18 -12.33 -0.02 6.75
N ARG A 19 -11.92 0.37 5.55
CA ARG A 19 -10.51 0.61 5.22
C ARG A 19 -9.93 1.83 5.93
N LEU A 20 -10.71 2.89 6.15
CA LEU A 20 -10.27 4.04 6.94
C LEU A 20 -10.05 3.67 8.41
N VAL A 21 -10.97 2.92 9.02
CA VAL A 21 -10.80 2.43 10.39
C VAL A 21 -9.57 1.54 10.48
N ALA A 22 -9.41 0.60 9.56
CA ALA A 22 -8.24 -0.27 9.49
C ALA A 22 -6.94 0.53 9.35
N PHE A 23 -6.94 1.59 8.53
CA PHE A 23 -5.79 2.48 8.36
C PHE A 23 -5.36 3.14 9.69
N PHE A 24 -6.31 3.75 10.43
CA PHE A 24 -5.97 4.37 11.72
C PHE A 24 -5.41 3.33 12.72
N MET A 25 -5.98 2.13 12.74
CA MET A 25 -5.45 1.04 13.58
C MET A 25 -4.04 0.61 13.17
N THR A 26 -3.73 0.62 11.86
CA THR A 26 -2.38 0.31 11.36
C THR A 26 -1.32 1.28 11.87
N LEU A 27 -1.68 2.55 12.10
CA LEU A 27 -0.74 3.55 12.63
C LEU A 27 -0.45 3.38 14.13
N VAL A 28 -1.41 2.86 14.90
CA VAL A 28 -1.28 2.69 16.35
C VAL A 28 -0.13 1.73 16.71
N LEU A 29 -0.01 0.64 15.96
CA LEU A 29 0.95 -0.43 16.26
C LEU A 29 2.42 0.06 16.22
N PRO A 30 2.96 0.60 15.10
CA PRO A 30 4.34 1.05 15.06
C PRO A 30 4.63 2.20 16.03
N VAL A 31 3.67 3.12 16.21
CA VAL A 31 3.78 4.24 17.17
C VAL A 31 3.96 3.74 18.60
N THR A 32 3.28 2.67 18.98
CA THR A 32 3.36 2.13 20.35
C THR A 32 4.59 1.23 20.51
N LEU A 33 4.90 0.38 19.53
CA LEU A 33 6.05 -0.53 19.62
C LEU A 33 7.38 0.21 19.78
N VAL A 34 7.61 1.31 19.06
CA VAL A 34 8.87 2.09 19.16
C VAL A 34 9.06 2.78 20.53
N ARG A 35 8.00 2.85 21.36
CA ARG A 35 8.05 3.38 22.72
C ARG A 35 8.34 2.31 23.76
N ILE A 36 7.98 1.05 23.46
CA ILE A 36 8.14 -0.10 24.35
C ILE A 36 9.51 -0.75 24.17
N PHE A 37 9.96 -0.87 22.91
CA PHE A 37 11.15 -1.60 22.52
C PHE A 37 12.32 -0.66 22.21
N ASP A 38 13.54 -1.18 22.31
CA ASP A 38 14.75 -0.49 21.86
C ASP A 38 14.94 -0.57 20.32
N LYS A 39 16.05 0.00 19.82
CA LYS A 39 16.32 0.00 18.38
C LYS A 39 16.61 -1.39 17.83
N THR A 40 17.35 -2.19 18.59
CA THR A 40 17.73 -3.56 18.20
C THR A 40 16.50 -4.44 18.09
N ASP A 41 15.62 -4.39 19.11
CA ASP A 41 14.35 -5.12 19.12
C ASP A 41 13.45 -4.72 17.95
N ILE A 42 13.33 -3.41 17.69
CA ILE A 42 12.58 -2.90 16.53
C ILE A 42 13.19 -3.41 15.22
N GLY A 43 14.53 -3.46 15.13
CA GLY A 43 15.21 -4.02 13.96
C GLY A 43 14.90 -5.48 13.73
N VAL A 44 15.01 -6.31 14.77
CA VAL A 44 14.63 -7.74 14.71
C VAL A 44 13.15 -7.90 14.32
N TYR A 45 12.26 -7.15 14.98
CA TYR A 45 10.84 -7.15 14.62
C TYR A 45 10.62 -6.81 13.13
N ARG A 46 11.27 -5.76 12.64
CA ARG A 46 11.16 -5.32 11.23
C ARG A 46 11.72 -6.35 10.26
N GLN A 47 12.84 -7.01 10.56
CA GLN A 47 13.38 -8.10 9.75
C GLN A 47 12.42 -9.29 9.69
N ILE A 48 11.88 -9.72 10.82
CA ILE A 48 10.89 -10.80 10.88
C ILE A 48 9.66 -10.47 10.03
N PHE A 49 9.09 -9.29 10.22
CA PHE A 49 7.87 -8.90 9.49
C PHE A 49 8.13 -8.51 8.04
N LEU A 50 9.37 -8.19 7.64
CA LEU A 50 9.76 -8.13 6.23
C LEU A 50 9.61 -9.50 5.58
N VAL A 51 10.19 -10.54 6.16
CA VAL A 51 10.12 -11.91 5.63
C VAL A 51 8.67 -12.42 5.58
N ILE A 52 7.91 -12.25 6.66
CA ILE A 52 6.49 -12.64 6.71
C ILE A 52 5.68 -11.87 5.65
N GLY A 53 5.86 -10.56 5.58
CA GLY A 53 5.13 -9.68 4.65
C GLY A 53 5.40 -10.02 3.18
N THR A 54 6.67 -10.19 2.82
CA THR A 54 7.07 -10.60 1.47
C THR A 54 6.52 -11.98 1.12
N ALA A 55 6.62 -12.96 2.04
CA ALA A 55 6.04 -14.29 1.83
C ALA A 55 4.54 -14.23 1.60
N CYS A 56 3.78 -13.52 2.45
CA CYS A 56 2.33 -13.37 2.32
C CYS A 56 1.91 -12.60 1.06
N SER A 57 2.77 -11.75 0.50
CA SER A 57 2.50 -11.01 -0.73
C SER A 57 2.83 -11.81 -2.00
N VAL A 58 3.88 -12.62 -1.96
CA VAL A 58 4.40 -13.37 -3.13
C VAL A 58 3.74 -14.73 -3.28
N LEU A 59 3.65 -15.51 -2.20
CA LEU A 59 3.21 -16.90 -2.23
C LEU A 59 1.79 -17.15 -2.72
N PRO A 60 0.81 -16.22 -2.57
CA PRO A 60 -0.51 -16.41 -3.16
C PRO A 60 -0.50 -16.53 -4.68
N MET A 61 0.55 -16.04 -5.38
CA MET A 61 0.73 -16.11 -6.83
C MET A 61 -0.56 -15.76 -7.61
N GLY A 62 -1.37 -14.83 -7.09
CA GLY A 62 -2.62 -14.40 -7.70
C GLY A 62 -3.81 -15.37 -7.52
N PHE A 63 -3.65 -16.51 -6.83
CA PHE A 63 -4.75 -17.48 -6.66
C PHE A 63 -5.97 -16.87 -5.96
N THR A 64 -5.77 -16.00 -4.97
CA THR A 64 -6.86 -15.27 -4.32
C THR A 64 -7.63 -14.36 -5.28
N LEU A 65 -6.94 -13.81 -6.30
CA LEU A 65 -7.56 -12.95 -7.32
C LEU A 65 -8.43 -13.74 -8.30
N SER A 66 -8.19 -15.05 -8.46
CA SER A 66 -9.05 -15.90 -9.29
C SER A 66 -10.51 -15.90 -8.80
N ALA A 67 -10.72 -15.72 -7.49
CA ALA A 67 -12.05 -15.62 -6.91
C ALA A 67 -12.89 -14.51 -7.58
N PHE A 68 -12.31 -13.33 -7.83
CA PHE A 68 -12.99 -12.20 -8.47
C PHE A 68 -13.39 -12.47 -9.92
N TYR A 69 -12.66 -13.36 -10.61
CA TYR A 69 -12.99 -13.73 -11.98
C TYR A 69 -14.03 -14.83 -12.06
N TYR A 70 -13.84 -15.89 -11.25
CA TYR A 70 -14.65 -17.10 -11.39
C TYR A 70 -15.94 -17.07 -10.54
N LEU A 71 -15.92 -16.59 -9.28
CA LEU A 71 -17.09 -16.69 -8.39
C LEU A 71 -18.34 -15.94 -8.90
N PRO A 72 -18.23 -14.74 -9.52
CA PRO A 72 -19.42 -14.07 -10.07
C PRO A 72 -19.97 -14.74 -11.34
N ARG A 73 -19.13 -15.47 -12.09
CA ARG A 73 -19.47 -16.08 -13.38
C ARG A 73 -19.98 -17.51 -13.29
N GLU A 74 -19.51 -18.24 -12.27
CA GLU A 74 -19.78 -19.65 -12.08
C GLU A 74 -20.84 -19.85 -10.99
N THR A 75 -21.94 -20.52 -11.34
CA THR A 75 -22.98 -20.88 -10.37
C THR A 75 -22.80 -22.29 -9.83
N THR A 76 -22.35 -23.24 -10.66
CA THR A 76 -22.28 -24.67 -10.35
C THR A 76 -20.93 -25.11 -9.80
N ARG A 77 -19.82 -24.43 -10.19
CA ARG A 77 -18.45 -24.82 -9.84
C ARG A 77 -17.85 -23.98 -8.69
N ARG A 78 -18.67 -23.17 -7.99
CA ARG A 78 -18.21 -22.25 -6.94
C ARG A 78 -17.41 -22.95 -5.84
N ASN A 79 -17.90 -24.12 -5.38
CA ASN A 79 -17.24 -24.89 -4.34
C ASN A 79 -15.87 -25.43 -4.81
N LEU A 80 -15.74 -25.84 -6.09
CA LEU A 80 -14.48 -26.29 -6.66
C LEU A 80 -13.46 -25.17 -6.75
N ILE A 81 -13.89 -23.96 -7.11
CA ILE A 81 -13.03 -22.78 -7.18
C ILE A 81 -12.47 -22.45 -5.80
N VAL A 82 -13.34 -22.44 -4.78
CA VAL A 82 -12.96 -22.11 -3.40
C VAL A 82 -12.01 -23.17 -2.82
N ILE A 83 -12.30 -24.47 -2.98
CA ILE A 83 -11.43 -25.53 -2.45
C ILE A 83 -10.04 -25.50 -3.09
N ASN A 84 -9.94 -25.18 -4.39
CA ASN A 84 -8.66 -25.04 -5.08
C ASN A 84 -7.81 -23.92 -4.48
N ILE A 85 -8.43 -22.76 -4.16
CA ILE A 85 -7.73 -21.65 -3.50
C ILE A 85 -7.26 -22.08 -2.11
N VAL A 86 -8.14 -22.73 -1.34
CA VAL A 86 -7.82 -23.22 0.01
C VAL A 86 -6.67 -24.21 -0.01
N ILE A 87 -6.72 -25.23 -0.89
CA ILE A 87 -5.67 -26.26 -1.00
C ILE A 87 -4.34 -25.60 -1.43
N PHE A 88 -4.37 -24.75 -2.46
CA PHE A 88 -3.16 -24.09 -2.94
C PHE A 88 -2.47 -23.28 -1.84
N LEU A 89 -3.20 -22.40 -1.16
CA LEU A 89 -2.62 -21.56 -0.12
C LEU A 89 -2.19 -22.36 1.12
N ALA A 90 -2.94 -23.40 1.49
CA ALA A 90 -2.56 -24.29 2.57
C ALA A 90 -1.26 -25.04 2.23
N LEU A 91 -1.14 -25.60 1.03
CA LEU A 91 0.06 -26.31 0.58
C LEU A 91 1.28 -25.38 0.49
N VAL A 92 1.15 -24.25 -0.17
CA VAL A 92 2.26 -23.31 -0.35
C VAL A 92 2.69 -22.71 1.00
N GLY A 93 1.73 -22.37 1.86
CA GLY A 93 2.01 -21.87 3.21
C GLY A 93 2.68 -22.94 4.09
N MET A 94 2.23 -24.21 4.00
CA MET A 94 2.84 -25.32 4.74
C MET A 94 4.24 -25.63 4.23
N LEU A 95 4.45 -25.64 2.91
CA LEU A 95 5.76 -25.88 2.32
C LEU A 95 6.76 -24.77 2.69
N CYS A 96 6.38 -23.51 2.52
CA CYS A 96 7.26 -22.39 2.85
C CYS A 96 7.50 -22.28 4.36
N GLY A 97 6.44 -22.31 5.17
CA GLY A 97 6.54 -22.25 6.62
C GLY A 97 7.28 -23.44 7.21
N GLY A 98 7.04 -24.64 6.67
CA GLY A 98 7.75 -25.86 7.02
C GLY A 98 9.23 -25.83 6.63
N ALA A 99 9.56 -25.33 5.44
CA ALA A 99 10.94 -25.15 5.01
C ALA A 99 11.71 -24.20 5.93
N ILE A 100 11.12 -23.07 6.33
CA ILE A 100 11.73 -22.13 7.28
C ILE A 100 11.91 -22.79 8.65
N ALA A 101 10.92 -23.55 9.12
CA ALA A 101 10.97 -24.19 10.43
C ALA A 101 12.04 -25.33 10.48
N LEU A 102 12.17 -26.11 9.39
CA LEU A 102 13.12 -27.22 9.28
C LEU A 102 14.55 -26.76 8.95
N PHE A 103 14.66 -25.66 8.22
CA PHE A 103 15.94 -25.09 7.79
C PHE A 103 16.08 -23.63 8.25
N PRO A 104 16.24 -23.35 9.57
CA PRO A 104 16.30 -22.00 10.12
C PRO A 104 17.37 -21.11 9.48
N GLN A 105 18.44 -21.73 8.96
CA GLN A 105 19.56 -21.06 8.28
C GLN A 105 19.11 -20.22 7.08
N ILE A 106 17.98 -20.55 6.46
CA ILE A 106 17.40 -19.76 5.38
C ILE A 106 17.20 -18.30 5.82
N LEU A 107 16.72 -18.08 7.05
CA LEU A 107 16.51 -16.73 7.61
C LEU A 107 17.83 -15.98 7.78
N SER A 108 18.85 -16.65 8.34
CA SER A 108 20.15 -16.03 8.55
C SER A 108 20.87 -15.68 7.25
N VAL A 109 20.64 -16.44 6.18
CA VAL A 109 21.17 -16.13 4.84
C VAL A 109 20.45 -14.94 4.21
N ILE A 110 19.11 -14.85 4.35
CA ILE A 110 18.31 -13.82 3.69
C ILE A 110 18.51 -12.42 4.31
N VAL A 111 18.67 -12.34 5.64
CA VAL A 111 18.75 -11.06 6.37
C VAL A 111 20.02 -10.92 7.22
N ASN A 112 21.00 -11.82 7.03
CA ASN A 112 22.28 -11.85 7.75
C ASN A 112 22.15 -11.70 9.28
N ASN A 113 21.17 -12.37 9.87
CA ASN A 113 20.88 -12.30 11.30
C ASN A 113 20.61 -13.70 11.88
N ALA A 114 21.64 -14.33 12.43
CA ALA A 114 21.54 -15.67 13.03
C ALA A 114 20.57 -15.70 14.23
N ALA A 115 20.29 -14.58 14.90
CA ALA A 115 19.35 -14.53 15.99
C ALA A 115 17.90 -14.86 15.55
N LEU A 116 17.59 -14.72 14.26
CA LEU A 116 16.27 -15.08 13.73
C LEU A 116 16.03 -16.59 13.72
N ASN A 117 17.08 -17.40 13.67
CA ASN A 117 16.97 -18.86 13.60
C ASN A 117 16.15 -19.44 14.77
N ARG A 118 16.26 -18.85 15.97
CA ARG A 118 15.47 -19.25 17.15
C ARG A 118 13.97 -19.01 17.02
N TYR A 119 13.57 -18.14 16.11
CA TYR A 119 12.17 -17.79 15.84
C TYR A 119 11.59 -18.51 14.62
N ALA A 120 12.40 -19.30 13.90
CA ALA A 120 12.04 -19.86 12.61
C ALA A 120 10.71 -20.63 12.60
N GLY A 121 10.49 -21.50 13.61
CA GLY A 121 9.23 -22.23 13.72
C GLY A 121 7.99 -21.31 13.87
N TRP A 122 8.12 -20.24 14.67
CA TRP A 122 7.04 -19.28 14.86
C TRP A 122 6.83 -18.41 13.63
N ILE A 123 7.89 -18.01 12.95
CA ILE A 123 7.84 -17.28 11.66
C ILE A 123 7.14 -18.14 10.62
N GLY A 124 7.56 -19.41 10.48
CA GLY A 124 6.93 -20.35 9.53
C GLY A 124 5.46 -20.58 9.81
N LEU A 125 5.08 -20.75 11.08
CA LEU A 125 3.68 -20.90 11.48
C LEU A 125 2.87 -19.63 11.22
N THR A 126 3.45 -18.45 11.46
CA THR A 126 2.79 -17.16 11.15
C THR A 126 2.56 -17.00 9.66
N ILE A 127 3.56 -17.33 8.82
CA ILE A 127 3.42 -17.29 7.35
C ILE A 127 2.27 -18.20 6.91
N PHE A 128 2.22 -19.44 7.41
CA PHE A 128 1.15 -20.37 7.08
C PHE A 128 -0.23 -19.81 7.45
N LEU A 129 -0.41 -19.35 8.69
CA LEU A 129 -1.69 -18.87 9.18
C LEU A 129 -2.14 -17.57 8.49
N TRP A 130 -1.24 -16.62 8.28
CA TRP A 130 -1.58 -15.35 7.62
C TRP A 130 -1.84 -15.51 6.13
N LEU A 131 -1.10 -16.40 5.47
CA LEU A 131 -1.35 -16.75 4.08
C LEU A 131 -2.71 -17.42 3.92
N PHE A 132 -3.03 -18.37 4.83
CA PHE A 132 -4.29 -19.09 4.82
C PHE A 132 -5.48 -18.16 5.14
N SER A 133 -5.42 -17.36 6.19
CA SER A 133 -6.49 -16.45 6.58
C SER A 133 -6.68 -15.29 5.60
N GLY A 134 -5.61 -14.83 4.93
CA GLY A 134 -5.63 -13.69 4.01
C GLY A 134 -6.54 -13.85 2.79
N MET A 135 -7.01 -15.08 2.48
CA MET A 135 -8.00 -15.29 1.42
C MET A 135 -9.43 -14.84 1.80
N LEU A 136 -9.71 -14.62 3.09
CA LEU A 136 -11.05 -14.35 3.61
C LEU A 136 -11.68 -13.10 2.99
N GLU A 137 -10.96 -11.99 3.00
CA GLU A 137 -11.42 -10.72 2.41
C GLU A 137 -11.73 -10.88 0.91
N ASN A 138 -10.80 -11.52 0.18
CA ASN A 138 -10.92 -11.69 -1.27
C ASN A 138 -12.12 -12.57 -1.65
N ILE A 139 -12.31 -13.70 -0.96
CA ILE A 139 -13.43 -14.62 -1.22
C ILE A 139 -14.77 -13.97 -0.85
N ALA A 140 -14.85 -13.29 0.32
CA ALA A 140 -16.08 -12.62 0.74
C ALA A 140 -16.46 -11.49 -0.21
N THR A 141 -15.49 -10.69 -0.66
CA THR A 141 -15.73 -9.62 -1.64
C THR A 141 -16.14 -10.17 -2.99
N ALA A 142 -15.46 -11.21 -3.49
CA ALA A 142 -15.79 -11.85 -4.75
C ALA A 142 -17.16 -12.57 -4.73
N ASN A 143 -17.62 -12.97 -3.53
CA ASN A 143 -18.94 -13.54 -3.29
C ASN A 143 -20.04 -12.47 -3.18
N GLU A 144 -19.72 -11.18 -3.41
CA GLU A 144 -20.62 -10.03 -3.25
C GLU A 144 -21.17 -9.83 -1.82
N ASP A 145 -20.57 -10.50 -0.83
CA ASP A 145 -20.92 -10.34 0.58
C ASP A 145 -20.14 -9.20 1.22
N VAL A 146 -20.46 -7.98 0.77
CA VAL A 146 -19.73 -6.75 1.16
C VAL A 146 -19.81 -6.49 2.67
N ARG A 147 -20.92 -6.88 3.32
CA ARG A 147 -21.05 -6.68 4.78
C ARG A 147 -20.09 -7.56 5.54
N SER A 148 -20.01 -8.85 5.20
CA SER A 148 -19.04 -9.77 5.81
C SER A 148 -17.61 -9.34 5.49
N SER A 149 -17.31 -8.95 4.24
CA SER A 149 -15.99 -8.46 3.84
C SER A 149 -15.57 -7.23 4.66
N ALA A 150 -16.42 -6.21 4.77
CA ALA A 150 -16.13 -5.01 5.56
C ALA A 150 -15.94 -5.34 7.06
N ALA A 151 -16.79 -6.20 7.62
CA ALA A 151 -16.66 -6.64 9.00
C ALA A 151 -15.34 -7.38 9.24
N PHE A 152 -14.91 -8.24 8.30
CA PHE A 152 -13.64 -8.97 8.39
C PHE A 152 -12.44 -8.03 8.31
N ILE A 153 -12.42 -7.04 7.42
CA ILE A 153 -11.35 -6.04 7.33
C ILE A 153 -11.16 -5.33 8.67
N VAL A 154 -12.26 -4.83 9.25
CA VAL A 154 -12.22 -4.12 10.54
C VAL A 154 -11.78 -5.04 11.67
N PHE A 155 -12.39 -6.23 11.76
CA PHE A 155 -12.08 -7.21 12.80
C PHE A 155 -10.61 -7.65 12.72
N ALA A 156 -10.12 -8.03 11.54
CA ALA A 156 -8.75 -8.46 11.32
C ALA A 156 -7.76 -7.38 11.79
N GLN A 157 -8.00 -6.13 11.43
CA GLN A 157 -7.09 -5.04 11.79
C GLN A 157 -7.18 -4.68 13.28
N ILE A 158 -8.36 -4.66 13.88
CA ILE A 158 -8.54 -4.40 15.31
C ILE A 158 -7.94 -5.54 16.12
N SER A 159 -8.27 -6.80 15.82
CA SER A 159 -7.75 -7.97 16.52
C SER A 159 -6.23 -8.03 16.46
N LYS A 160 -5.66 -7.81 15.27
CA LYS A 160 -4.21 -7.72 15.08
C LYS A 160 -3.57 -6.66 15.97
N THR A 161 -4.12 -5.44 15.95
CA THR A 161 -3.58 -4.32 16.74
C THR A 161 -3.71 -4.60 18.22
N VAL A 162 -4.89 -5.02 18.69
CA VAL A 162 -5.16 -5.26 20.13
C VAL A 162 -4.32 -6.43 20.65
N ILE A 163 -4.28 -7.57 19.95
CA ILE A 163 -3.55 -8.75 20.39
C ILE A 163 -2.05 -8.46 20.43
N ILE A 164 -1.47 -7.86 19.37
CA ILE A 164 -0.04 -7.57 19.33
C ILE A 164 0.33 -6.54 20.40
N LEU A 165 -0.48 -5.49 20.60
CA LEU A 165 -0.21 -4.49 21.65
C LEU A 165 -0.35 -5.08 23.05
N ALA A 166 -1.36 -5.90 23.30
CA ALA A 166 -1.51 -6.57 24.61
C ALA A 166 -0.27 -7.40 24.95
N PHE A 167 0.19 -8.23 24.00
CA PHE A 167 1.40 -9.04 24.21
C PHE A 167 2.66 -8.18 24.33
N ALA A 168 2.78 -7.10 23.56
CA ALA A 168 3.90 -6.16 23.65
C ALA A 168 3.98 -5.50 25.04
N LEU A 169 2.84 -5.06 25.58
CA LEU A 169 2.77 -4.38 26.87
C LEU A 169 3.00 -5.34 28.05
N ILE A 170 2.46 -6.56 27.97
CA ILE A 170 2.52 -7.54 29.06
C ILE A 170 3.90 -8.20 29.12
N PHE A 171 4.41 -8.69 27.99
CA PHE A 171 5.61 -9.55 27.97
C PHE A 171 6.88 -8.82 27.54
N ARG A 172 6.78 -7.69 26.86
CA ARG A 172 7.92 -6.85 26.39
C ARG A 172 9.04 -7.66 25.74
N SER A 173 8.70 -8.63 24.91
CA SER A 173 9.67 -9.48 24.21
C SER A 173 9.27 -9.73 22.76
N ILE A 174 10.26 -9.90 21.87
CA ILE A 174 10.01 -10.14 20.44
C ILE A 174 9.26 -11.47 20.20
N ILE A 175 9.57 -12.50 20.99
CA ILE A 175 8.88 -13.79 20.85
C ILE A 175 7.38 -13.67 21.17
N ALA A 176 7.02 -12.80 22.12
CA ALA A 176 5.62 -12.55 22.44
C ALA A 176 4.86 -11.90 21.27
N LEU A 177 5.52 -11.05 20.48
CA LEU A 177 4.92 -10.49 19.25
C LEU A 177 4.63 -11.58 18.22
N LEU A 178 5.47 -12.61 18.13
CA LEU A 178 5.22 -13.76 17.27
C LEU A 178 4.08 -14.64 17.81
N TYR A 179 4.02 -14.86 19.11
CA TYR A 179 2.87 -15.57 19.72
C TYR A 179 1.56 -14.82 19.44
N ALA A 180 1.60 -13.50 19.55
CA ALA A 180 0.46 -12.64 19.23
C ALA A 180 0.07 -12.76 17.76
N ALA A 181 1.04 -12.79 16.84
CA ALA A 181 0.81 -12.95 15.41
C ALA A 181 0.22 -14.34 15.07
N VAL A 182 0.71 -15.39 15.70
CA VAL A 182 0.15 -16.76 15.58
C VAL A 182 -1.27 -16.82 16.11
N LEU A 183 -1.52 -16.28 17.31
CA LEU A 183 -2.86 -16.24 17.91
C LEU A 183 -3.85 -15.49 16.99
N GLN A 184 -3.45 -14.32 16.49
CA GLN A 184 -4.25 -13.51 15.56
C GLN A 184 -4.53 -14.27 14.25
N GLY A 185 -3.51 -14.88 13.64
CA GLY A 185 -3.67 -15.68 12.44
C GLY A 185 -4.56 -16.91 12.65
N THR A 186 -4.50 -17.53 13.86
CA THR A 186 -5.38 -18.63 14.24
C THR A 186 -6.85 -18.17 14.33
N VAL A 187 -7.10 -17.04 14.99
CA VAL A 187 -8.46 -16.47 15.08
C VAL A 187 -9.02 -16.16 13.69
N GLU A 188 -8.24 -15.53 12.82
CA GLU A 188 -8.68 -15.25 11.44
C GLU A 188 -8.90 -16.53 10.62
N SER A 189 -8.04 -17.55 10.79
CA SER A 189 -8.20 -18.84 10.12
C SER A 189 -9.48 -19.55 10.55
N LEU A 190 -9.83 -19.48 11.83
CA LEU A 190 -11.11 -20.02 12.33
C LEU A 190 -12.31 -19.25 11.77
N MET A 191 -12.22 -17.92 11.67
CA MET A 191 -13.25 -17.11 11.02
C MET A 191 -13.40 -17.43 9.53
N LEU A 192 -12.28 -17.63 8.82
CA LEU A 192 -12.31 -18.09 7.43
C LEU A 192 -13.05 -19.42 7.30
N LEU A 193 -12.70 -20.42 8.09
CA LEU A 193 -13.33 -21.73 8.05
C LEU A 193 -14.83 -21.66 8.38
N TRP A 194 -15.20 -20.85 9.36
CA TRP A 194 -16.60 -20.60 9.68
C TRP A 194 -17.35 -19.96 8.50
N TYR A 195 -16.77 -18.93 7.88
CA TYR A 195 -17.34 -18.25 6.71
C TYR A 195 -17.50 -19.22 5.54
N LEU A 196 -16.46 -20.00 5.21
CA LEU A 196 -16.49 -20.94 4.10
C LEU A 196 -17.54 -22.02 4.30
N ARG A 197 -17.69 -22.57 5.52
CA ARG A 197 -18.75 -23.55 5.82
C ARG A 197 -20.15 -22.98 5.61
N LYS A 198 -20.35 -21.70 5.96
CA LYS A 198 -21.63 -21.02 5.82
C LYS A 198 -21.95 -20.62 4.36
N ALA A 199 -20.97 -20.03 3.67
CA ALA A 199 -21.18 -19.47 2.32
C ALA A 199 -21.05 -20.51 1.21
N PHE A 200 -20.26 -21.58 1.44
CA PHE A 200 -19.98 -22.64 0.46
C PHE A 200 -20.15 -24.03 1.09
N PRO A 201 -21.38 -24.46 1.38
CA PRO A 201 -21.63 -25.75 2.05
C PRO A 201 -21.04 -26.91 1.27
N GLY A 202 -20.24 -27.74 1.94
CA GLY A 202 -19.64 -28.92 1.33
C GLY A 202 -18.48 -28.61 0.36
N PHE A 203 -17.85 -27.44 0.42
CA PHE A 203 -16.74 -27.06 -0.46
C PHE A 203 -15.56 -28.06 -0.42
N TRP A 204 -15.37 -28.77 0.69
CA TRP A 204 -14.30 -29.77 0.87
C TRP A 204 -14.58 -31.14 0.26
N ARG A 205 -15.80 -31.39 -0.29
CA ARG A 205 -16.21 -32.73 -0.73
C ARG A 205 -15.66 -33.16 -2.08
N ARG A 206 -15.31 -32.21 -2.94
CA ARG A 206 -14.87 -32.48 -4.30
C ARG A 206 -13.71 -31.57 -4.65
N PHE A 207 -12.70 -32.19 -5.25
CA PHE A 207 -11.57 -31.51 -5.88
C PHE A 207 -11.56 -31.92 -7.35
N ASP A 208 -11.31 -30.96 -8.24
CA ASP A 208 -11.20 -31.21 -9.68
C ASP A 208 -9.92 -30.58 -10.20
N PHE A 209 -8.99 -31.43 -10.65
CA PHE A 209 -7.70 -31.00 -11.17
C PHE A 209 -7.82 -30.21 -12.48
N SER A 210 -8.85 -30.46 -13.29
CA SER A 210 -9.09 -29.70 -14.52
C SER A 210 -9.40 -28.23 -14.20
N VAL A 211 -10.30 -27.99 -13.22
CA VAL A 211 -10.62 -26.64 -12.73
C VAL A 211 -9.39 -25.99 -12.07
N PHE A 212 -8.60 -26.76 -11.32
CA PHE A 212 -7.36 -26.25 -10.73
C PHE A 212 -6.37 -25.79 -11.80
N ARG A 213 -6.16 -26.59 -12.85
CA ARG A 213 -5.28 -26.25 -13.98
C ARG A 213 -5.77 -25.00 -14.71
N GLU A 214 -7.08 -24.89 -14.93
CA GLU A 214 -7.70 -23.71 -15.55
C GLU A 214 -7.43 -22.45 -14.71
N GLN A 215 -7.65 -22.49 -13.39
CA GLN A 215 -7.35 -21.39 -12.47
C GLN A 215 -5.86 -21.04 -12.49
N THR A 216 -4.98 -22.04 -12.43
CA THR A 216 -3.52 -21.83 -12.46
C THR A 216 -3.08 -21.13 -13.75
N SER A 217 -3.58 -21.55 -14.90
CA SER A 217 -3.29 -20.93 -16.20
C SER A 217 -3.72 -19.46 -16.23
N TYR A 218 -4.85 -19.14 -15.63
CA TYR A 218 -5.36 -17.78 -15.56
C TYR A 218 -4.53 -16.89 -14.62
N VAL A 219 -4.13 -17.40 -13.44
CA VAL A 219 -3.45 -16.58 -12.42
C VAL A 219 -1.93 -16.50 -12.58
N ALA A 220 -1.29 -17.43 -13.29
CA ALA A 220 0.17 -17.47 -13.40
C ALA A 220 0.80 -16.15 -13.93
N PRO A 221 0.26 -15.51 -14.98
CA PRO A 221 0.77 -14.21 -15.42
C PRO A 221 0.55 -13.09 -14.38
N LEU A 222 -0.58 -13.12 -13.67
CA LEU A 222 -0.89 -12.14 -12.62
C LEU A 222 0.03 -12.32 -11.42
N GLY A 223 0.29 -13.57 -11.04
CA GLY A 223 1.20 -13.92 -9.96
C GLY A 223 2.63 -13.47 -10.25
N LEU A 224 3.13 -13.69 -11.47
CA LEU A 224 4.45 -13.24 -11.88
C LEU A 224 4.59 -11.71 -11.85
N ALA A 225 3.55 -11.00 -12.28
CA ALA A 225 3.51 -9.54 -12.20
C ALA A 225 3.49 -9.04 -10.75
N GLY A 226 2.73 -9.72 -9.88
CA GLY A 226 2.71 -9.43 -8.44
C GLY A 226 4.05 -9.71 -7.76
N PHE A 227 4.69 -10.83 -8.09
CA PHE A 227 6.04 -11.16 -7.62
C PHE A 227 7.04 -10.06 -7.98
N ALA A 228 7.10 -9.67 -9.27
CA ALA A 228 8.01 -8.63 -9.73
C ALA A 228 7.77 -7.29 -9.02
N TYR A 229 6.51 -6.96 -8.72
CA TYR A 229 6.16 -5.77 -7.95
C TYR A 229 6.65 -5.83 -6.51
N THR A 230 6.36 -6.91 -5.81
CA THR A 230 6.79 -7.10 -4.41
C THR A 230 8.32 -7.14 -4.31
N ALA A 231 8.97 -7.87 -5.22
CA ALA A 231 10.43 -7.91 -5.29
C ALA A 231 11.02 -6.50 -5.45
N GLN A 232 10.48 -5.68 -6.33
CA GLN A 232 10.95 -4.31 -6.52
C GLN A 232 10.74 -3.44 -5.27
N CYS A 233 9.61 -3.62 -4.56
CA CYS A 233 9.30 -2.84 -3.36
C CYS A 233 10.14 -3.25 -2.14
N ASP A 234 10.51 -4.52 -2.02
CA ASP A 234 11.12 -5.05 -0.79
C ASP A 234 12.63 -5.30 -0.94
N LEU A 235 13.15 -5.48 -2.17
CA LEU A 235 14.55 -5.85 -2.41
C LEU A 235 15.56 -4.90 -1.76
N HIS A 236 15.32 -3.60 -1.84
CA HIS A 236 16.19 -2.60 -1.20
C HIS A 236 16.26 -2.80 0.33
N SER A 237 15.16 -3.24 0.94
CA SER A 237 15.09 -3.54 2.38
C SER A 237 15.87 -4.81 2.72
N TYR A 238 15.84 -5.84 1.85
CA TYR A 238 16.66 -7.05 2.02
C TYR A 238 18.14 -6.74 1.87
N ILE A 239 18.54 -5.93 0.88
CA ILE A 239 19.94 -5.53 0.70
C ILE A 239 20.47 -4.80 1.94
N VAL A 240 19.68 -3.89 2.53
CA VAL A 240 20.08 -3.22 3.76
C VAL A 240 20.09 -4.18 4.95
N ALA A 241 19.13 -5.07 5.08
CA ALA A 241 19.06 -6.04 6.17
C ALA A 241 20.25 -7.04 6.15
N GLU A 242 20.79 -7.32 4.95
CA GLU A 242 21.93 -8.23 4.75
C GLU A 242 23.28 -7.54 5.08
N HIS A 243 23.45 -6.28 4.67
CA HIS A 243 24.76 -5.61 4.68
C HIS A 243 25.00 -4.71 5.88
N PHE A 244 23.97 -4.35 6.64
CA PHE A 244 24.07 -3.41 7.76
C PHE A 244 23.58 -4.03 9.07
N SER A 245 23.89 -3.34 10.18
CA SER A 245 23.46 -3.80 11.50
C SER A 245 21.92 -3.83 11.64
N VAL A 246 21.43 -4.61 12.60
CA VAL A 246 20.00 -4.69 12.91
C VAL A 246 19.43 -3.32 13.33
N GLU A 247 20.22 -2.52 14.04
CA GLU A 247 19.84 -1.17 14.45
C GLU A 247 19.77 -0.20 13.26
N ASP A 248 20.72 -0.29 12.34
CA ASP A 248 20.70 0.49 11.10
C ASP A 248 19.49 0.12 10.24
N TYR A 249 19.18 -1.18 10.16
CA TYR A 249 17.98 -1.63 9.48
C TYR A 249 16.70 -1.10 10.14
N ALA A 250 16.64 -0.99 11.48
CA ALA A 250 15.52 -0.36 12.16
C ALA A 250 15.32 1.10 11.71
N ILE A 251 16.42 1.87 11.68
CA ILE A 251 16.42 3.26 11.22
C ILE A 251 15.98 3.36 9.75
N TYR A 252 16.56 2.52 8.89
CA TYR A 252 16.22 2.47 7.46
C TYR A 252 14.76 2.15 7.21
N SER A 253 14.25 1.09 7.85
CA SER A 253 12.90 0.58 7.65
C SER A 253 11.79 1.56 8.08
N ILE A 254 12.08 2.47 9.02
CA ILE A 254 11.16 3.52 9.42
C ILE A 254 11.10 4.63 8.36
N GLY A 255 12.25 5.06 7.84
CA GLY A 255 12.29 6.12 6.84
C GLY A 255 11.83 5.65 5.45
N SER A 256 12.14 4.42 5.05
CA SER A 256 11.75 3.84 3.76
C SER A 256 10.31 3.30 3.75
N GLY A 257 9.63 3.30 4.91
CA GLY A 257 8.28 2.76 5.06
C GLY A 257 7.27 3.43 4.12
N GLN A 258 6.41 2.62 3.51
CA GLN A 258 5.31 3.13 2.69
C GLN A 258 4.27 3.85 3.55
N LEU A 259 3.68 4.92 3.01
CA LEU A 259 2.57 5.63 3.64
C LEU A 259 1.24 5.00 3.18
N PRO A 260 0.56 4.18 4.03
CA PRO A 260 -0.57 3.36 3.60
C PRO A 260 -1.75 4.17 3.05
N LEU A 261 -2.01 5.37 3.60
CA LEU A 261 -3.11 6.23 3.16
C LEU A 261 -2.99 6.59 1.68
N ILE A 262 -1.77 6.90 1.23
CA ILE A 262 -1.48 7.32 -0.14
C ILE A 262 -1.78 6.17 -1.12
N ASN A 263 -1.35 4.96 -0.79
CA ASN A 263 -1.61 3.78 -1.62
C ASN A 263 -3.11 3.47 -1.69
N THR A 264 -3.84 3.50 -0.57
CA THR A 264 -5.28 3.25 -0.53
C THR A 264 -6.07 4.23 -1.42
N MET A 265 -5.72 5.51 -1.38
CA MET A 265 -6.38 6.53 -2.21
C MET A 265 -6.10 6.34 -3.70
N ARG A 266 -4.84 6.02 -4.05
CA ARG A 266 -4.46 5.70 -5.43
C ARG A 266 -5.23 4.48 -5.94
N ASP A 267 -5.28 3.41 -5.17
CA ASP A 267 -5.90 2.14 -5.59
C ASP A 267 -7.42 2.28 -5.75
N ALA A 268 -8.07 3.08 -4.92
CA ALA A 268 -9.49 3.41 -5.08
C ALA A 268 -9.75 4.16 -6.40
N LEU A 269 -8.91 5.15 -6.74
CA LEU A 269 -9.05 5.89 -8.00
C LEU A 269 -8.71 5.01 -9.21
N VAL A 270 -7.66 4.20 -9.14
CA VAL A 270 -7.25 3.27 -10.21
C VAL A 270 -8.37 2.30 -10.56
N SER A 271 -9.07 1.75 -9.57
CA SER A 271 -10.18 0.79 -9.81
C SER A 271 -11.34 1.44 -10.55
N VAL A 272 -11.72 2.68 -10.20
CA VAL A 272 -12.77 3.45 -10.89
C VAL A 272 -12.34 3.79 -12.32
N LEU A 273 -11.10 4.25 -12.50
CA LEU A 273 -10.55 4.61 -13.80
C LEU A 273 -10.46 3.40 -14.73
N LEU A 274 -10.06 2.23 -14.23
CA LEU A 274 -9.92 1.02 -15.03
C LEU A 274 -11.22 0.61 -15.69
N ALA A 275 -12.34 0.62 -14.94
CA ALA A 275 -13.65 0.30 -15.48
C ALA A 275 -14.08 1.28 -16.59
N ARG A 276 -13.92 2.59 -16.34
CA ARG A 276 -14.30 3.63 -17.29
C ARG A 276 -13.42 3.64 -18.54
N ILE A 277 -12.09 3.51 -18.38
CA ILE A 277 -11.13 3.47 -19.49
C ILE A 277 -11.36 2.22 -20.34
N SER A 278 -11.65 1.06 -19.76
CA SER A 278 -11.97 -0.15 -20.53
C SER A 278 -13.21 0.03 -21.39
N SER A 279 -14.26 0.69 -20.88
CA SER A 279 -15.47 1.00 -21.66
C SER A 279 -15.20 2.00 -22.78
N LEU A 280 -14.44 3.07 -22.52
CA LEU A 280 -14.08 4.07 -23.53
C LEU A 280 -13.17 3.48 -24.62
N GLN A 281 -12.24 2.61 -24.22
CA GLN A 281 -11.35 1.90 -25.15
C GLN A 281 -12.12 1.00 -26.12
N GLN A 282 -13.16 0.29 -25.64
CA GLN A 282 -14.03 -0.51 -26.52
C GLN A 282 -14.79 0.32 -27.55
N ARG A 283 -15.08 1.59 -27.24
CA ARG A 283 -15.73 2.54 -28.14
C ARG A 283 -14.75 3.28 -29.06
N GLY A 284 -13.43 3.11 -28.84
CA GLY A 284 -12.40 3.84 -29.59
C GLY A 284 -12.22 5.31 -29.17
N GLU A 285 -12.79 5.73 -28.05
CA GLU A 285 -12.82 7.12 -27.56
C GLU A 285 -11.50 7.50 -26.86
N THR A 286 -10.38 7.46 -27.62
CA THR A 286 -9.02 7.69 -27.10
C THR A 286 -8.84 9.08 -26.50
N ASP A 287 -9.49 10.10 -27.09
CA ASP A 287 -9.41 11.49 -26.63
C ASP A 287 -10.05 11.67 -25.25
N GLU A 288 -11.18 11.02 -24.99
CA GLU A 288 -11.81 11.04 -23.67
C GLU A 288 -10.95 10.31 -22.61
N ILE A 289 -10.30 9.20 -22.99
CA ILE A 289 -9.35 8.50 -22.12
C ILE A 289 -8.20 9.43 -21.75
N ARG A 290 -7.65 10.17 -22.74
CA ARG A 290 -6.55 11.11 -22.51
C ARG A 290 -6.93 12.21 -21.53
N VAL A 291 -8.06 12.87 -21.74
CA VAL A 291 -8.57 13.92 -20.85
C VAL A 291 -8.83 13.39 -19.45
N LEU A 292 -9.45 12.21 -19.33
CA LEU A 292 -9.73 11.56 -18.05
C LEU A 292 -8.44 11.26 -17.27
N MET A 293 -7.40 10.74 -17.97
CA MET A 293 -6.10 10.44 -17.37
C MET A 293 -5.38 11.70 -16.89
N LEU A 294 -5.34 12.75 -17.69
CA LEU A 294 -4.67 14.00 -17.31
C LEU A 294 -5.38 14.70 -16.14
N ARG A 295 -6.71 14.67 -16.10
CA ARG A 295 -7.49 15.15 -14.94
C ARG A 295 -7.20 14.32 -13.68
N ALA A 296 -7.06 13.01 -13.80
CA ALA A 296 -6.70 12.16 -12.69
C ALA A 296 -5.30 12.46 -12.15
N VAL A 297 -4.30 12.64 -13.04
CA VAL A 297 -2.95 13.08 -12.68
C VAL A 297 -2.99 14.41 -11.94
N ARG A 298 -3.74 15.40 -12.45
CA ARG A 298 -3.89 16.71 -11.79
C ARG A 298 -4.46 16.57 -10.37
N LYS A 299 -5.56 15.82 -10.20
CA LYS A 299 -6.21 15.61 -8.89
C LYS A 299 -5.31 14.94 -7.87
N LEU A 300 -4.58 13.92 -8.28
CA LEU A 300 -3.63 13.24 -7.40
C LEU A 300 -2.43 14.12 -7.07
N SER A 301 -1.95 14.92 -8.04
CA SER A 301 -0.86 15.86 -7.80
C SER A 301 -1.26 16.93 -6.76
N ALA A 302 -2.51 17.39 -6.77
CA ALA A 302 -3.05 18.31 -5.78
C ALA A 302 -3.01 17.75 -4.34
N MET A 303 -2.98 16.41 -4.20
CA MET A 303 -2.90 15.74 -2.90
C MET A 303 -1.47 15.36 -2.53
N TYR A 304 -0.71 14.80 -3.48
CA TYR A 304 0.59 14.21 -3.16
C TYR A 304 1.71 15.25 -3.04
N ILE A 305 1.66 16.31 -3.84
CA ILE A 305 2.65 17.40 -3.77
C ILE A 305 2.67 18.07 -2.39
N PRO A 306 1.53 18.54 -1.84
CA PRO A 306 1.56 19.17 -0.52
C PRO A 306 1.97 18.20 0.59
N VAL A 307 1.62 16.91 0.52
CA VAL A 307 2.08 15.92 1.49
C VAL A 307 3.60 15.76 1.43
N ALA A 308 4.18 15.71 0.23
CA ALA A 308 5.63 15.64 0.06
C ALA A 308 6.33 16.87 0.66
N VAL A 309 5.88 18.08 0.32
CA VAL A 309 6.47 19.33 0.85
C VAL A 309 6.28 19.42 2.37
N CYS A 310 5.12 19.04 2.88
CA CYS A 310 4.85 18.98 4.33
C CYS A 310 5.83 18.03 5.04
N LEU A 311 6.13 16.85 4.47
CA LEU A 311 7.12 15.93 5.02
C LEU A 311 8.54 16.46 4.91
N PHE A 312 8.89 17.23 3.88
CA PHE A 312 10.21 17.89 3.80
C PHE A 312 10.38 18.93 4.91
N VAL A 313 9.32 19.67 5.24
CA VAL A 313 9.39 20.73 6.24
C VAL A 313 9.20 20.20 7.66
N LEU A 314 8.24 19.29 7.89
CA LEU A 314 7.88 18.77 9.22
C LEU A 314 8.36 17.34 9.48
N GLY A 315 9.18 16.75 8.59
CA GLY A 315 9.61 15.35 8.71
C GLY A 315 10.38 15.03 9.98
N ARG A 316 11.20 15.96 10.49
CA ARG A 316 11.91 15.81 11.77
C ARG A 316 10.92 15.73 12.94
N GLU A 317 9.97 16.66 13.02
CA GLU A 317 8.93 16.72 14.06
C GLU A 317 7.99 15.53 13.96
N PHE A 318 7.67 15.10 12.73
CA PHE A 318 6.91 13.88 12.48
C PHE A 318 7.62 12.65 13.05
N LEU A 319 8.90 12.45 12.74
CA LEU A 319 9.67 11.32 13.26
C LEU A 319 9.76 11.34 14.79
N ILE A 320 10.06 12.48 15.40
CA ILE A 320 10.14 12.58 16.86
C ILE A 320 8.78 12.31 17.51
N THR A 321 7.70 12.80 16.93
CA THR A 321 6.36 12.65 17.51
C THR A 321 5.83 11.23 17.35
N VAL A 322 5.99 10.64 16.17
CA VAL A 322 5.45 9.32 15.83
C VAL A 322 6.38 8.20 16.28
N TYR A 323 7.69 8.31 15.98
CA TYR A 323 8.68 7.25 16.19
C TYR A 323 9.69 7.53 17.29
N THR A 324 9.56 8.64 18.03
CA THR A 324 10.47 9.11 19.08
C THR A 324 11.80 9.66 18.56
N ALA A 325 12.51 10.40 19.43
CA ALA A 325 13.79 11.00 19.09
C ALA A 325 14.89 9.97 18.70
N LYS A 326 14.73 8.71 19.17
CA LYS A 326 15.65 7.61 18.85
C LYS A 326 15.81 7.37 17.34
N PHE A 327 14.79 7.70 16.55
CA PHE A 327 14.72 7.41 15.12
C PHE A 327 14.84 8.64 14.22
N VAL A 328 15.33 9.76 14.73
CA VAL A 328 15.56 10.97 13.90
C VAL A 328 16.55 10.71 12.77
N SER A 329 17.48 9.79 12.95
CA SER A 329 18.42 9.35 11.90
C SER A 329 17.72 8.71 10.68
N SER A 330 16.42 8.39 10.77
CA SER A 330 15.61 7.94 9.63
C SER A 330 15.22 9.08 8.67
N LEU A 331 15.47 10.34 9.04
CA LEU A 331 15.04 11.52 8.27
C LEU A 331 15.53 11.52 6.81
N PRO A 332 16.80 11.23 6.49
CA PRO A 332 17.26 11.20 5.09
C PRO A 332 16.49 10.19 4.24
N PHE A 333 16.18 9.01 4.80
CA PHE A 333 15.42 7.97 4.10
C PHE A 333 13.96 8.39 3.90
N LEU A 334 13.35 9.05 4.90
CA LEU A 334 12.00 9.60 4.78
C LEU A 334 11.93 10.68 3.69
N MET A 335 12.94 11.57 3.63
CA MET A 335 13.00 12.61 2.60
C MET A 335 13.17 12.01 1.20
N LEU A 336 14.07 11.03 1.02
CA LEU A 336 14.23 10.33 -0.26
C LEU A 336 12.94 9.62 -0.67
N ASN A 337 12.25 8.95 0.27
CA ASN A 337 10.97 8.30 0.00
C ASN A 337 9.88 9.31 -0.38
N ALA A 338 9.86 10.49 0.27
CA ALA A 338 8.88 11.53 -0.02
C ALA A 338 8.99 12.09 -1.45
N LEU A 339 10.16 11.99 -2.12
CA LEU A 339 10.32 12.32 -3.53
C LEU A 339 9.46 11.46 -4.46
N LEU A 340 9.09 10.25 -4.04
CA LEU A 340 8.23 9.36 -4.82
C LEU A 340 6.74 9.77 -4.78
N LEU A 341 6.34 10.63 -3.83
CA LEU A 341 4.93 11.01 -3.66
C LEU A 341 4.37 11.78 -4.87
N PRO A 342 5.00 12.85 -5.37
CA PRO A 342 4.50 13.56 -6.56
C PRO A 342 4.38 12.63 -7.77
N LEU A 343 5.32 11.71 -7.93
CA LEU A 343 5.33 10.72 -9.02
C LEU A 343 4.23 9.67 -8.87
N SER A 344 3.69 9.48 -7.67
CA SER A 344 2.57 8.55 -7.41
C SER A 344 1.27 9.01 -8.07
N GLY A 345 1.17 10.29 -8.45
CA GLY A 345 0.08 10.83 -9.26
C GLY A 345 0.10 10.40 -10.73
N MET A 346 1.25 9.93 -11.25
CA MET A 346 1.38 9.44 -12.62
C MET A 346 0.79 8.03 -12.75
N ILE A 347 -0.53 7.93 -12.83
CA ILE A 347 -1.23 6.64 -12.97
C ILE A 347 -1.09 6.17 -14.43
N THR A 348 -0.65 4.94 -14.63
CA THR A 348 -0.47 4.33 -15.97
C THR A 348 -1.21 2.99 -16.10
N ASP A 349 -1.36 2.28 -15.00
CA ASP A 349 -1.94 0.94 -14.94
C ASP A 349 -3.29 0.79 -15.66
N PRO A 350 -4.29 1.69 -15.50
CA PRO A 350 -5.59 1.52 -16.14
C PRO A 350 -5.52 1.49 -17.67
N VAL A 351 -4.66 2.33 -18.26
CA VAL A 351 -4.47 2.39 -19.72
C VAL A 351 -3.72 1.15 -20.19
N LEU A 352 -2.57 0.83 -19.58
CA LEU A 352 -1.74 -0.29 -20.01
C LEU A 352 -2.46 -1.64 -19.89
N ARG A 353 -3.40 -1.78 -18.95
CA ARG A 353 -4.25 -2.97 -18.80
C ARG A 353 -5.40 -3.01 -19.80
N ALA A 354 -5.97 -1.87 -20.17
CA ALA A 354 -7.06 -1.79 -21.14
C ALA A 354 -6.60 -2.12 -22.57
N TYR A 355 -5.35 -1.80 -22.93
CA TYR A 355 -4.80 -2.07 -24.25
C TYR A 355 -4.03 -3.39 -24.27
N ALA A 356 -4.62 -4.45 -24.82
CA ALA A 356 -4.08 -5.82 -24.82
C ALA A 356 -2.64 -5.93 -25.37
N ALA A 357 -2.29 -5.13 -26.36
CA ALA A 357 -0.94 -5.08 -26.96
C ALA A 357 0.16 -4.71 -25.94
N TYR A 358 -0.19 -3.98 -24.87
CA TYR A 358 0.76 -3.47 -23.89
C TYR A 358 0.72 -4.18 -22.53
N ARG A 359 -0.08 -5.24 -22.38
CA ARG A 359 -0.29 -5.96 -21.12
C ARG A 359 1.00 -6.44 -20.42
N TYR A 360 2.02 -6.78 -21.22
CA TYR A 360 3.30 -7.27 -20.69
C TYR A 360 4.36 -6.17 -20.55
N VAL A 361 4.10 -4.96 -21.00
CA VAL A 361 5.12 -3.88 -21.01
C VAL A 361 5.48 -3.50 -19.57
N THR A 362 4.49 -3.34 -18.70
CA THR A 362 4.74 -3.04 -17.27
C THR A 362 5.62 -4.10 -16.62
N LEU A 363 5.37 -5.39 -16.89
CA LEU A 363 6.19 -6.47 -16.37
C LEU A 363 7.63 -6.40 -16.89
N LYS A 364 7.81 -6.21 -18.22
CA LYS A 364 9.15 -6.12 -18.83
C LYS A 364 9.95 -4.95 -18.27
N VAL A 365 9.34 -3.76 -18.20
CA VAL A 365 10.00 -2.56 -17.66
C VAL A 365 10.36 -2.76 -16.19
N ARG A 366 9.46 -3.35 -15.40
CA ARG A 366 9.70 -3.62 -13.98
C ARG A 366 10.83 -4.63 -13.75
N LEU A 367 10.87 -5.72 -14.52
CA LEU A 367 11.97 -6.69 -14.44
C LEU A 367 13.32 -6.05 -14.84
N ALA A 368 13.34 -5.21 -15.88
CA ALA A 368 14.54 -4.47 -16.25
C ALA A 368 14.98 -3.53 -15.12
N MET A 369 14.04 -2.77 -14.53
CA MET A 369 14.35 -1.87 -13.41
C MET A 369 14.77 -2.61 -12.14
N LEU A 370 14.28 -3.85 -11.93
CA LEU A 370 14.73 -4.70 -10.84
C LEU A 370 16.22 -5.07 -10.99
N VAL A 371 16.65 -5.46 -12.20
CA VAL A 371 18.06 -5.73 -12.48
C VAL A 371 18.92 -4.48 -12.27
N VAL A 372 18.46 -3.34 -12.78
CA VAL A 372 19.14 -2.04 -12.58
C VAL A 372 19.23 -1.70 -11.09
N LEU A 373 18.16 -1.95 -10.32
CA LEU A 373 18.15 -1.72 -8.87
C LEU A 373 19.22 -2.54 -8.16
N VAL A 374 19.35 -3.84 -8.48
CA VAL A 374 20.40 -4.70 -7.88
C VAL A 374 21.78 -4.12 -8.17
N ILE A 375 22.05 -3.82 -9.44
CA ILE A 375 23.37 -3.30 -9.85
C ILE A 375 23.68 -1.98 -9.14
N LEU A 376 22.76 -1.02 -9.18
CA LEU A 376 22.96 0.29 -8.57
C LEU A 376 23.07 0.22 -7.05
N ALA A 377 22.21 -0.58 -6.39
CA ALA A 377 22.22 -0.70 -4.94
C ALA A 377 23.52 -1.34 -4.45
N LEU A 378 23.96 -2.45 -5.06
CA LEU A 378 25.22 -3.10 -4.69
C LEU A 378 26.45 -2.23 -5.01
N SER A 379 26.43 -1.46 -6.09
CA SER A 379 27.51 -0.53 -6.41
C SER A 379 27.57 0.65 -5.46
N SER A 380 26.40 1.20 -5.09
CA SER A 380 26.31 2.39 -4.25
C SER A 380 26.57 2.13 -2.76
N ILE A 381 26.42 0.90 -2.31
CA ILE A 381 26.61 0.51 -0.90
C ILE A 381 27.98 0.88 -0.37
N HIS A 382 29.03 0.71 -1.19
CA HIS A 382 30.42 0.95 -0.83
C HIS A 382 30.76 2.45 -0.67
N TYR A 383 30.05 3.34 -1.40
CA TYR A 383 30.34 4.78 -1.43
C TYR A 383 29.36 5.60 -0.60
N LEU A 384 28.09 5.22 -0.58
CA LEU A 384 27.01 6.00 0.01
C LEU A 384 26.26 5.24 1.11
N GLY A 385 26.64 3.99 1.39
CA GLY A 385 25.98 3.18 2.41
C GLY A 385 24.47 3.00 2.16
N MET A 386 23.69 3.02 3.22
CA MET A 386 22.21 2.87 3.16
C MET A 386 21.53 3.97 2.33
N ILE A 387 22.08 5.20 2.30
CA ILE A 387 21.55 6.30 1.50
C ILE A 387 21.67 5.97 0.02
N GLY A 388 22.77 5.35 -0.41
CA GLY A 388 22.96 4.88 -1.78
C GLY A 388 21.92 3.84 -2.20
N VAL A 389 21.63 2.86 -1.34
CA VAL A 389 20.58 1.86 -1.61
C VAL A 389 19.21 2.52 -1.77
N MET A 390 18.87 3.45 -0.87
CA MET A 390 17.59 4.17 -0.95
C MET A 390 17.50 5.06 -2.20
N ALA A 391 18.58 5.76 -2.55
CA ALA A 391 18.66 6.60 -3.74
C ALA A 391 18.53 5.76 -5.02
N SER A 392 19.16 4.57 -5.07
CA SER A 392 19.02 3.61 -6.18
C SER A 392 17.58 3.15 -6.35
N TYR A 393 16.90 2.84 -5.25
CA TYR A 393 15.48 2.48 -5.27
C TYR A 393 14.61 3.63 -5.80
N VAL A 394 14.79 4.85 -5.26
CA VAL A 394 14.05 6.04 -5.69
C VAL A 394 14.30 6.33 -7.17
N PHE A 395 15.54 6.22 -7.64
CA PHE A 395 15.89 6.36 -9.05
C PHE A 395 15.17 5.35 -9.93
N CYS A 396 15.22 4.05 -9.60
CA CYS A 396 14.59 3.00 -10.40
C CYS A 396 13.07 3.16 -10.46
N VAL A 397 12.41 3.46 -9.34
CA VAL A 397 10.96 3.71 -9.30
C VAL A 397 10.59 4.97 -10.10
N THR A 398 11.40 6.03 -10.01
CA THR A 398 11.22 7.25 -10.80
C THR A 398 11.36 6.98 -12.28
N ALA A 399 12.41 6.29 -12.69
CA ALA A 399 12.66 5.93 -14.09
C ALA A 399 11.52 5.05 -14.65
N GLU A 400 11.09 4.02 -13.89
CA GLU A 400 9.95 3.18 -14.26
C GLU A 400 8.69 4.02 -14.51
N ARG A 401 8.33 4.87 -13.56
CA ARG A 401 7.11 5.69 -13.65
C ARG A 401 7.16 6.66 -14.83
N LEU A 402 8.29 7.32 -15.05
CA LEU A 402 8.47 8.23 -16.19
C LEU A 402 8.41 7.50 -17.54
N LEU A 403 9.05 6.33 -17.65
CA LEU A 403 9.01 5.50 -18.86
C LEU A 403 7.59 5.03 -19.18
N LEU A 404 6.88 4.48 -18.18
CA LEU A 404 5.51 4.00 -18.36
C LEU A 404 4.55 5.15 -18.62
N PHE A 405 4.74 6.31 -18.00
CA PHE A 405 3.93 7.50 -18.25
C PHE A 405 4.14 8.05 -19.66
N ARG A 406 5.39 8.14 -20.12
CA ARG A 406 5.71 8.54 -21.49
C ARG A 406 5.07 7.59 -22.50
N LEU A 407 5.14 6.28 -22.25
CA LEU A 407 4.49 5.29 -23.11
C LEU A 407 2.98 5.47 -23.14
N THR A 408 2.35 5.63 -21.96
CA THR A 408 0.91 5.87 -21.84
C THR A 408 0.47 7.09 -22.64
N MET A 409 1.20 8.20 -22.53
CA MET A 409 0.92 9.43 -23.30
C MET A 409 1.08 9.21 -24.81
N ARG A 410 2.03 8.39 -25.27
CA ARG A 410 2.16 8.01 -26.68
C ARG A 410 0.97 7.17 -27.16
N ILE A 411 0.53 6.17 -26.38
CA ILE A 411 -0.64 5.34 -26.70
C ILE A 411 -1.90 6.20 -26.86
N LEU A 412 -2.02 7.24 -26.04
CA LEU A 412 -3.16 8.17 -26.06
C LEU A 412 -2.99 9.33 -27.05
N ASN A 413 -1.95 9.32 -27.91
CA ASN A 413 -1.64 10.39 -28.85
C ASN A 413 -1.63 11.79 -28.21
N ALA A 414 -1.08 11.90 -26.98
CA ALA A 414 -1.03 13.16 -26.28
C ALA A 414 -0.13 14.17 -26.98
N THR A 415 -0.63 15.39 -27.12
CA THR A 415 0.05 16.53 -27.76
C THR A 415 0.50 17.57 -26.74
N TRP A 416 1.35 18.51 -27.17
CA TRP A 416 1.77 19.61 -26.28
C TRP A 416 0.60 20.48 -25.79
N SER A 417 -0.49 20.55 -26.56
CA SER A 417 -1.70 21.29 -26.15
C SER A 417 -2.40 20.65 -24.95
N ASP A 418 -2.30 19.35 -24.79
CA ASP A 418 -2.94 18.60 -23.69
C ASP A 418 -2.27 18.89 -22.34
N TRP A 419 -1.00 19.32 -22.34
CA TRP A 419 -0.28 19.74 -21.14
C TRP A 419 -0.91 20.95 -20.44
N LYS A 420 -1.79 21.69 -21.13
CA LYS A 420 -2.61 22.73 -20.48
C LYS A 420 -3.47 22.15 -19.35
N LEU A 421 -3.93 20.90 -19.48
CA LEU A 421 -4.74 20.20 -18.47
C LEU A 421 -3.97 19.90 -17.17
N VAL A 422 -2.65 19.78 -17.24
CA VAL A 422 -1.78 19.56 -16.07
C VAL A 422 -0.98 20.80 -15.66
N ARG A 423 -1.21 21.95 -16.32
CA ARG A 423 -0.53 23.21 -15.98
C ARG A 423 -0.74 23.60 -14.51
N ASP A 424 -1.89 23.28 -13.95
CA ASP A 424 -2.19 23.59 -12.55
C ASP A 424 -1.33 22.81 -11.53
N VAL A 425 -0.61 21.78 -11.96
CA VAL A 425 0.36 21.06 -11.11
C VAL A 425 1.43 22.00 -10.57
N TRP A 426 1.87 23.00 -11.38
CA TRP A 426 2.83 24.01 -10.90
C TRP A 426 2.23 24.96 -9.87
N LYS A 427 0.92 25.24 -9.98
CA LYS A 427 0.21 26.05 -8.96
C LYS A 427 0.12 25.29 -7.64
N TYR A 428 -0.11 23.96 -7.67
CA TYR A 428 -0.08 23.12 -6.46
C TYR A 428 1.31 23.10 -5.82
N LEU A 429 2.36 22.99 -6.63
CA LEU A 429 3.74 23.05 -6.14
C LEU A 429 4.05 24.43 -5.52
N ALA A 430 3.72 25.50 -6.21
CA ALA A 430 3.93 26.85 -5.70
C ALA A 430 3.17 27.09 -4.39
N ALA A 431 1.90 26.69 -4.33
CA ALA A 431 1.07 26.79 -3.12
C ALA A 431 1.67 25.99 -1.95
N ALA A 432 2.15 24.76 -2.23
CA ALA A 432 2.77 23.91 -1.22
C ALA A 432 4.11 24.52 -0.72
N VAL A 433 4.91 25.10 -1.61
CA VAL A 433 6.16 25.78 -1.23
C VAL A 433 5.86 27.02 -0.38
N ILE A 434 4.88 27.86 -0.75
CA ILE A 434 4.46 29.01 0.05
C ILE A 434 4.00 28.55 1.45
N ALA A 435 3.17 27.52 1.53
CA ALA A 435 2.75 26.95 2.81
C ALA A 435 3.94 26.40 3.62
N GLY A 436 4.88 25.74 2.95
CA GLY A 436 6.12 25.24 3.58
C GLY A 436 6.99 26.36 4.15
N LEU A 437 7.18 27.45 3.42
CA LEU A 437 7.92 28.62 3.89
C LEU A 437 7.26 29.27 5.12
N ALA A 438 5.94 29.34 5.15
CA ALA A 438 5.23 29.84 6.32
C ALA A 438 5.44 28.94 7.56
N VAL A 439 5.46 27.63 7.38
CA VAL A 439 5.78 26.69 8.47
C VAL A 439 7.24 26.81 8.92
N LEU A 440 8.18 27.05 8.00
CA LEU A 440 9.57 27.36 8.38
C LEU A 440 9.66 28.65 9.20
N GLY A 441 8.91 29.68 8.84
CA GLY A 441 8.78 30.90 9.64
C GLY A 441 8.21 30.64 11.04
N LEU A 442 7.19 29.78 11.15
CA LEU A 442 6.67 29.34 12.45
C LEU A 442 7.73 28.65 13.31
N LYS A 443 8.56 27.79 12.70
CA LYS A 443 9.66 27.13 13.43
C LYS A 443 10.71 28.08 13.94
N VAL A 444 11.03 29.13 13.16
CA VAL A 444 11.97 30.18 13.58
C VAL A 444 11.38 31.03 14.70
N ALA A 445 10.07 31.28 14.67
CA ALA A 445 9.35 32.04 15.70
C ALA A 445 9.20 31.29 17.03
N LEU A 446 9.23 29.94 16.99
CA LEU A 446 8.99 29.08 18.15
C LEU A 446 10.13 28.04 18.31
N PRO A 447 11.39 28.46 18.52
CA PRO A 447 12.55 27.54 18.51
C PRO A 447 12.51 26.51 19.65
N ASP A 448 11.96 26.88 20.81
CA ASP A 448 11.93 26.04 22.02
C ASP A 448 10.62 25.23 22.16
N ALA A 449 9.74 25.33 21.17
CA ALA A 449 8.47 24.61 21.24
C ALA A 449 8.65 23.09 21.09
N ARG A 450 7.81 22.34 21.81
CA ARG A 450 7.80 20.87 21.72
C ARG A 450 7.54 20.42 20.30
N PRO A 451 8.26 19.39 19.77
CA PRO A 451 8.06 18.87 18.40
C PRO A 451 6.61 18.52 18.06
N GLN A 452 5.84 17.99 19.06
CA GLN A 452 4.42 17.67 18.88
C GLN A 452 3.59 18.91 18.59
N LEU A 453 3.86 20.01 19.30
CA LEU A 453 3.16 21.29 19.10
C LEU A 453 3.48 21.87 17.72
N ILE A 454 4.77 21.87 17.34
CA ILE A 454 5.21 22.34 16.01
C ILE A 454 4.57 21.48 14.91
N LEU A 455 4.48 20.16 15.09
CA LEU A 455 3.85 19.28 14.12
C LEU A 455 2.35 19.63 13.95
N CYS A 456 1.61 19.76 15.04
CA CYS A 456 0.18 20.06 15.00
C CYS A 456 -0.10 21.45 14.43
N LEU A 457 0.57 22.48 14.96
CA LEU A 457 0.41 23.88 14.49
C LEU A 457 0.90 24.05 13.07
N GLY A 458 2.06 23.45 12.74
CA GLY A 458 2.65 23.51 11.41
C GLY A 458 1.79 22.80 10.37
N ALA A 459 1.24 21.61 10.67
CA ALA A 459 0.35 20.91 9.76
C ALA A 459 -0.97 21.66 9.55
N ALA A 460 -1.54 22.28 10.60
CA ALA A 460 -2.73 23.13 10.50
C ALA A 460 -2.45 24.39 9.65
N LEU A 461 -1.37 25.11 9.94
CA LEU A 461 -0.96 26.30 9.20
C LEU A 461 -0.67 25.97 7.73
N PHE A 462 0.08 24.88 7.47
CA PHE A 462 0.34 24.40 6.12
C PHE A 462 -0.95 24.12 5.35
N SER A 463 -1.90 23.41 5.97
CA SER A 463 -3.17 23.05 5.33
C SER A 463 -4.00 24.29 5.00
N ILE A 464 -4.09 25.24 5.92
CA ILE A 464 -4.86 26.49 5.73
C ILE A 464 -4.22 27.31 4.59
N ILE A 465 -2.93 27.57 4.65
CA ILE A 465 -2.24 28.38 3.63
C ILE A 465 -2.30 27.69 2.27
N TYR A 466 -2.06 26.37 2.21
CA TYR A 466 -2.19 25.61 0.97
C TYR A 466 -3.57 25.76 0.34
N MET A 467 -4.63 25.52 1.11
CA MET A 467 -6.01 25.62 0.63
C MET A 467 -6.38 27.04 0.16
N VAL A 468 -5.96 28.06 0.91
CA VAL A 468 -6.17 29.47 0.53
C VAL A 468 -5.43 29.78 -0.78
N THR A 469 -4.17 29.41 -0.88
CA THR A 469 -3.33 29.73 -2.06
C THR A 469 -3.84 28.98 -3.31
N VAL A 470 -4.22 27.69 -3.19
CA VAL A 470 -4.81 26.93 -4.30
C VAL A 470 -6.14 27.53 -4.74
N ASN A 471 -6.96 28.01 -3.79
CA ASN A 471 -8.23 28.67 -4.12
C ASN A 471 -8.00 30.00 -4.85
N VAL A 472 -7.12 30.85 -4.34
CA VAL A 472 -6.78 32.16 -4.95
C VAL A 472 -6.14 31.99 -6.33
N SER A 473 -5.30 30.97 -6.52
CA SER A 473 -4.66 30.69 -7.81
C SER A 473 -5.61 30.17 -8.89
N GLY A 474 -6.90 29.90 -8.55
CA GLY A 474 -7.89 29.35 -9.47
C GLY A 474 -7.55 27.94 -9.97
N ALA A 475 -6.76 27.17 -9.22
CA ALA A 475 -6.41 25.81 -9.58
C ALA A 475 -7.51 24.77 -9.27
N ILE A 476 -8.51 25.15 -8.47
CA ILE A 476 -9.69 24.31 -8.17
C ILE A 476 -10.75 24.56 -9.24
N GLU A 477 -11.21 23.51 -9.91
CA GLU A 477 -12.33 23.59 -10.86
C GLU A 477 -13.66 23.87 -10.14
N ASP A 478 -14.60 24.51 -10.84
CA ASP A 478 -15.90 24.88 -10.26
C ASP A 478 -16.70 23.64 -9.78
N ASP A 479 -16.59 22.52 -10.47
CA ASP A 479 -17.19 21.25 -10.04
C ASP A 479 -16.61 20.76 -8.72
N GLU A 480 -15.31 20.93 -8.53
CA GLU A 480 -14.62 20.57 -7.28
C GLU A 480 -15.02 21.51 -6.14
N ARG A 481 -15.13 22.82 -6.43
CA ARG A 481 -15.64 23.83 -5.47
C ARG A 481 -17.06 23.50 -5.03
N ARG A 482 -17.95 23.17 -5.98
CA ARG A 482 -19.32 22.74 -5.68
C ARG A 482 -19.38 21.48 -4.83
N MET A 483 -18.52 20.51 -5.12
CA MET A 483 -18.43 19.26 -4.35
C MET A 483 -17.95 19.53 -2.91
N ILE A 484 -16.88 20.29 -2.73
CA ILE A 484 -16.34 20.65 -1.41
C ILE A 484 -17.39 21.44 -0.62
N ASN A 485 -18.02 22.43 -1.23
CA ASN A 485 -19.08 23.23 -0.58
C ASN A 485 -20.27 22.36 -0.16
N ARG A 486 -20.69 21.36 -0.95
CA ARG A 486 -21.77 20.43 -0.55
C ARG A 486 -21.36 19.60 0.68
N VAL A 487 -20.13 19.13 0.74
CA VAL A 487 -19.63 18.34 1.88
C VAL A 487 -19.49 19.23 3.11
N THR A 488 -18.87 20.40 2.99
CA THR A 488 -18.66 21.32 4.13
C THR A 488 -19.96 21.94 4.63
N ALA A 489 -20.90 22.29 3.74
CA ALA A 489 -22.23 22.75 4.13
C ALA A 489 -23.02 21.68 4.89
N ARG A 490 -22.87 20.40 4.49
CA ARG A 490 -23.58 19.28 5.13
C ARG A 490 -23.04 18.95 6.52
N TYR A 491 -21.72 19.05 6.74
CA TYR A 491 -21.07 18.60 7.99
C TYR A 491 -20.62 19.75 8.90
N LEU A 492 -20.23 20.89 8.34
CA LEU A 492 -19.66 22.01 9.10
C LEU A 492 -20.53 23.28 9.03
N ARG A 493 -21.62 23.28 8.27
CA ARG A 493 -22.47 24.44 7.99
C ARG A 493 -21.70 25.67 7.46
N LEU A 494 -20.59 25.43 6.77
CA LEU A 494 -19.69 26.44 6.20
C LEU A 494 -19.66 26.32 4.69
N ASN A 495 -19.81 27.44 3.97
CA ASN A 495 -19.45 27.52 2.54
C ASN A 495 -18.03 28.04 2.43
N VAL A 496 -17.10 27.13 2.14
CA VAL A 496 -15.66 27.42 2.13
C VAL A 496 -15.23 28.16 0.86
N PHE A 497 -15.95 27.95 -0.25
CA PHE A 497 -15.60 28.55 -1.53
C PHE A 497 -16.75 29.37 -2.11
N ARG A 498 -16.42 30.57 -2.64
CA ARG A 498 -17.36 31.31 -3.51
C ARG A 498 -17.40 30.59 -4.86
N VAL A 499 -18.57 30.16 -5.26
CA VAL A 499 -18.87 29.69 -6.63
C VAL A 499 -19.44 30.90 -7.36
N ALA A 500 -18.83 31.25 -8.50
CA ALA A 500 -19.46 32.21 -9.40
C ALA A 500 -20.73 31.58 -9.96
N ASP A 501 -21.86 32.32 -9.89
CA ASP A 501 -23.15 31.91 -10.42
C ASP A 501 -23.14 31.76 -11.95
#